data_5c70c29b93bac739dccbb866559dbd5c
#
_entry.id   5c70c29b93bac739dccbb866559dbd5c
#
_cell.length_a   1.000
_cell.length_b   1.000
_cell.length_c   1.000
_cell.angle_alpha   90.00
_cell.angle_beta   90.00
_cell.angle_gamma   90.00
#
_symmetry.space_group_name_H-M   'P 1'
#
loop_
_entity.id
_entity.type
_entity.pdbx_description
1 polymer ?
#
loop_
_entity_poly.entity_id
_entity_poly.type
_entity_poly.pdbx_seq_one_letter_code
_entity_poly.pdbx_strand_id
1 'polypeptide(L)'
;MAVLCKKEPKHVAYGTGIDYMDFEGRNLRVDFEDVSVMSLYLPSGTNPARLDYKFTYMDDFQTYINKLKKEVPNLLICGDYNICHEAIDIHDPIRNAKVSGFLPEERSWLDGFIQSGFVDSFRHLNNEPHHYSWWSYRANSRANNKGWRIDYAMVSEPLKNNIKRAFILPQAVHSDHCP
;
A
#
# COMPACT_ATOMS: atom_id res chain seq x y z
N MET A 1 -12.13 3.14 -5.64
CA MET A 1 -11.70 1.87 -5.00
C MET A 1 -12.83 0.88 -5.01
N ALA A 2 -12.54 -0.46 -4.91
CA ALA A 2 -13.57 -1.50 -4.84
C ALA A 2 -13.10 -2.66 -3.95
N VAL A 3 -14.05 -3.33 -3.29
CA VAL A 3 -13.83 -4.58 -2.58
C VAL A 3 -14.90 -5.57 -3.04
N LEU A 4 -14.50 -6.74 -3.52
CA LEU A 4 -15.40 -7.81 -3.94
C LEU A 4 -15.50 -8.85 -2.81
N CYS A 5 -16.69 -9.05 -2.29
CA CYS A 5 -16.94 -9.91 -1.15
C CYS A 5 -17.82 -11.11 -1.52
N LYS A 6 -17.49 -12.32 -1.01
CA LYS A 6 -18.36 -13.50 -1.08
C LYS A 6 -19.42 -13.52 0.04
N LYS A 7 -19.14 -12.83 1.13
CA LYS A 7 -20.06 -12.65 2.27
C LYS A 7 -20.40 -11.18 2.38
N GLU A 8 -21.63 -10.89 2.76
CA GLU A 8 -22.05 -9.53 3.04
C GLU A 8 -21.27 -8.99 4.25
N PRO A 9 -20.65 -7.79 4.15
CA PRO A 9 -19.98 -7.17 5.28
C PRO A 9 -21.03 -6.64 6.29
N LYS A 10 -20.65 -6.59 7.56
CA LYS A 10 -21.47 -5.98 8.62
C LYS A 10 -21.59 -4.47 8.48
N HIS A 11 -20.54 -3.85 7.96
CA HIS A 11 -20.46 -2.39 7.78
C HIS A 11 -19.57 -2.06 6.60
N VAL A 12 -19.87 -0.96 5.93
CA VAL A 12 -19.07 -0.39 4.83
C VAL A 12 -18.79 1.08 5.13
N ALA A 13 -17.53 1.47 5.21
CA ALA A 13 -17.11 2.86 5.36
C ALA A 13 -16.54 3.38 4.03
N TYR A 14 -17.17 4.41 3.49
CA TYR A 14 -16.75 5.09 2.27
C TYR A 14 -15.87 6.27 2.66
N GLY A 15 -14.56 6.15 2.46
CA GLY A 15 -13.58 7.18 2.77
C GLY A 15 -13.11 7.17 4.23
N THR A 16 -12.52 8.29 4.62
CA THR A 16 -11.90 8.53 5.93
C THR A 16 -12.74 9.45 6.83
N GLY A 17 -13.72 10.16 6.25
CA GLY A 17 -14.46 11.26 6.87
C GLY A 17 -13.72 12.60 6.77
N ILE A 18 -12.64 12.68 5.99
CA ILE A 18 -11.89 13.91 5.72
C ILE A 18 -12.15 14.30 4.25
N ASP A 19 -12.88 15.37 4.03
CA ASP A 19 -13.45 15.76 2.73
C ASP A 19 -12.45 15.72 1.57
N TYR A 20 -11.26 16.33 1.73
CA TYR A 20 -10.29 16.39 0.64
C TYR A 20 -9.67 15.01 0.33
N MET A 21 -9.56 14.13 1.33
CA MET A 21 -9.06 12.75 1.13
C MET A 21 -10.11 11.90 0.42
N ASP A 22 -11.37 12.12 0.72
CA ASP A 22 -12.48 11.32 0.24
C ASP A 22 -12.95 11.75 -1.15
N PHE A 23 -12.68 13.01 -1.54
CA PHE A 23 -13.06 13.58 -2.84
C PHE A 23 -12.58 12.73 -4.04
N GLU A 24 -11.38 12.15 -3.96
CA GLU A 24 -10.82 11.30 -5.03
C GLU A 24 -11.16 9.80 -4.85
N GLY A 25 -11.95 9.42 -3.85
CA GLY A 25 -12.43 8.05 -3.65
C GLY A 25 -11.31 7.03 -3.40
N ARG A 26 -10.28 7.39 -2.62
CA ARG A 26 -9.05 6.63 -2.44
C ARG A 26 -9.09 5.57 -1.34
N ASN A 27 -10.18 5.52 -0.58
CA ASN A 27 -10.30 4.65 0.57
C ASN A 27 -11.68 4.01 0.63
N LEU A 28 -11.74 2.70 0.86
CA LEU A 28 -12.97 1.94 1.08
C LEU A 28 -12.68 0.83 2.09
N ARG A 29 -13.44 0.79 3.20
CA ARG A 29 -13.33 -0.26 4.20
C ARG A 29 -14.60 -1.08 4.29
N VAL A 30 -14.44 -2.39 4.44
CA VAL A 30 -15.51 -3.33 4.75
C VAL A 30 -15.19 -4.10 6.02
N ASP A 31 -16.15 -4.20 6.93
CA ASP A 31 -15.99 -4.84 8.22
C ASP A 31 -16.75 -6.16 8.26
N PHE A 32 -16.04 -7.24 8.55
CA PHE A 32 -16.60 -8.56 8.80
C PHE A 32 -16.58 -8.87 10.31
N GLU A 33 -16.92 -10.11 10.70
CA GLU A 33 -16.95 -10.52 12.11
C GLU A 33 -15.61 -10.35 12.81
N ASP A 34 -14.54 -10.90 12.20
CA ASP A 34 -13.23 -11.06 12.83
C ASP A 34 -12.15 -10.18 12.21
N VAL A 35 -12.43 -9.55 11.09
CA VAL A 35 -11.45 -8.77 10.33
C VAL A 35 -12.12 -7.67 9.52
N SER A 36 -11.45 -6.53 9.45
CA SER A 36 -11.79 -5.44 8.54
C SER A 36 -10.78 -5.37 7.40
N VAL A 37 -11.26 -5.14 6.19
CA VAL A 37 -10.44 -5.03 4.99
C VAL A 37 -10.60 -3.63 4.41
N MET A 38 -9.49 -2.95 4.20
CA MET A 38 -9.44 -1.63 3.59
C MET A 38 -8.75 -1.70 2.23
N SER A 39 -9.38 -1.15 1.21
CA SER A 39 -8.76 -0.91 -0.09
C SER A 39 -8.28 0.53 -0.14
N LEU A 40 -6.99 0.72 -0.36
CA LEU A 40 -6.29 2.01 -0.32
C LEU A 40 -5.60 2.31 -1.65
N TYR A 41 -5.63 3.58 -2.05
CA TYR A 41 -4.80 4.11 -3.14
C TYR A 41 -4.14 5.42 -2.68
N LEU A 42 -2.92 5.36 -2.18
CA LEU A 42 -2.16 6.57 -1.82
C LEU A 42 -1.87 7.42 -3.08
N PRO A 43 -1.92 8.75 -2.96
CA PRO A 43 -1.61 9.63 -4.09
C PRO A 43 -0.22 9.38 -4.66
N SER A 44 -0.09 9.49 -5.98
CA SER A 44 1.21 9.54 -6.66
C SER A 44 1.76 10.98 -6.65
N GLY A 45 3.07 11.13 -6.47
CA GLY A 45 3.77 12.42 -6.47
C GLY A 45 4.40 12.78 -7.82
N THR A 46 3.64 12.69 -8.91
CA THR A 46 4.15 12.84 -10.29
C THR A 46 4.64 14.25 -10.67
N ASN A 47 4.26 15.28 -9.90
CA ASN A 47 4.73 16.66 -10.04
C ASN A 47 4.75 17.34 -8.66
N PRO A 48 5.36 18.54 -8.51
CA PRO A 48 5.50 19.18 -7.20
C PRO A 48 4.19 19.35 -6.44
N ALA A 49 3.14 19.86 -7.07
CA ALA A 49 1.84 20.06 -6.40
C ALA A 49 1.20 18.73 -5.95
N ARG A 50 1.36 17.66 -6.73
CA ARG A 50 0.91 16.31 -6.34
C ARG A 50 1.77 15.70 -5.25
N LEU A 51 3.05 16.05 -5.19
CA LEU A 51 3.95 15.57 -4.15
C LEU A 51 3.58 16.19 -2.79
N ASP A 52 3.33 17.50 -2.73
CA ASP A 52 2.85 18.19 -1.52
C ASP A 52 1.52 17.60 -1.04
N TYR A 53 0.59 17.39 -1.98
CA TYR A 53 -0.69 16.72 -1.68
C TYR A 53 -0.47 15.31 -1.12
N LYS A 54 0.46 14.54 -1.70
CA LYS A 54 0.80 13.19 -1.24
C LYS A 54 1.29 13.19 0.21
N PHE A 55 2.21 14.08 0.56
CA PHE A 55 2.73 14.17 1.92
C PHE A 55 1.65 14.55 2.92
N THR A 56 0.83 15.55 2.60
CA THR A 56 -0.31 15.93 3.44
C THR A 56 -1.27 14.74 3.64
N TYR A 57 -1.60 14.03 2.55
CA TYR A 57 -2.46 12.84 2.60
C TYR A 57 -1.85 11.73 3.47
N MET A 58 -0.55 11.48 3.36
CA MET A 58 0.16 10.46 4.14
C MET A 58 0.08 10.74 5.64
N ASP A 59 0.31 11.99 6.07
CA ASP A 59 0.28 12.39 7.47
C ASP A 59 -1.13 12.31 8.05
N ASP A 60 -2.13 12.79 7.31
CA ASP A 60 -3.54 12.69 7.73
C ASP A 60 -4.04 11.24 7.73
N PHE A 61 -3.61 10.43 6.77
CA PHE A 61 -3.92 9.00 6.75
C PHE A 61 -3.32 8.27 7.95
N GLN A 62 -2.07 8.57 8.32
CA GLN A 62 -1.44 8.01 9.52
C GLN A 62 -2.22 8.38 10.79
N THR A 63 -2.67 9.65 10.87
CA THR A 63 -3.48 10.14 11.98
C THR A 63 -4.83 9.42 12.04
N TYR A 64 -5.49 9.26 10.89
CA TYR A 64 -6.75 8.53 10.76
C TYR A 64 -6.60 7.05 11.20
N ILE A 65 -5.57 6.36 10.69
CA ILE A 65 -5.31 4.96 11.01
C ILE A 65 -4.97 4.75 12.49
N ASN A 66 -4.25 5.69 13.10
CA ASN A 66 -3.92 5.61 14.53
C ASN A 66 -5.17 5.74 15.44
N LYS A 67 -6.21 6.42 14.98
CA LYS A 67 -7.51 6.44 15.65
C LYS A 67 -8.29 5.16 15.35
N LEU A 68 -8.40 4.80 14.07
CA LEU A 68 -9.18 3.65 13.61
C LEU A 68 -8.73 2.33 14.28
N LYS A 69 -7.44 2.09 14.44
CA LYS A 69 -6.91 0.86 15.07
C LYS A 69 -7.41 0.62 16.50
N LYS A 70 -7.82 1.67 17.22
CA LYS A 70 -8.37 1.54 18.58
C LYS A 70 -9.77 0.94 18.57
N GLU A 71 -10.52 1.17 17.50
CA GLU A 71 -11.88 0.70 17.32
C GLU A 71 -11.92 -0.60 16.49
N VAL A 72 -10.99 -0.71 15.54
CA VAL A 72 -10.89 -1.81 14.58
C VAL A 72 -9.47 -2.39 14.64
N PRO A 73 -9.15 -3.20 15.67
CA PRO A 73 -7.78 -3.70 15.88
C PRO A 73 -7.33 -4.72 14.82
N ASN A 74 -8.25 -5.48 14.25
CA ASN A 74 -7.98 -6.52 13.26
C ASN A 74 -8.15 -5.96 11.84
N LEU A 75 -7.15 -5.27 11.34
CA LEU A 75 -7.22 -4.54 10.08
C LEU A 75 -6.20 -5.06 9.06
N LEU A 76 -6.68 -5.32 7.83
CA LEU A 76 -5.87 -5.57 6.64
C LEU A 76 -6.07 -4.40 5.67
N ILE A 77 -4.99 -3.74 5.29
CA ILE A 77 -5.00 -2.63 4.31
C ILE A 77 -4.27 -3.08 3.06
N CYS A 78 -5.03 -3.26 1.97
CA CYS A 78 -4.50 -3.67 0.67
C CYS A 78 -4.56 -2.50 -0.31
N GLY A 79 -3.53 -2.37 -1.15
CA GLY A 79 -3.59 -1.44 -2.27
C GLY A 79 -2.25 -0.87 -2.68
N ASP A 80 -2.33 0.12 -3.56
CA ASP A 80 -1.18 0.84 -4.08
C ASP A 80 -0.81 2.00 -3.15
N TYR A 81 0.36 1.89 -2.53
CA TYR A 81 0.91 2.92 -1.65
C TYR A 81 1.76 3.95 -2.42
N ASN A 82 2.03 3.69 -3.70
CA ASN A 82 2.91 4.53 -4.53
C ASN A 82 4.28 4.80 -3.88
N ILE A 83 4.77 3.88 -3.04
CA ILE A 83 6.06 3.96 -2.33
C ILE A 83 6.74 2.58 -2.38
N CYS A 84 7.99 2.54 -2.82
CA CYS A 84 8.89 1.41 -2.51
C CYS A 84 9.52 1.65 -1.15
N HIS A 85 9.48 0.67 -0.26
CA HIS A 85 9.98 0.81 1.10
C HIS A 85 11.52 0.78 1.15
N GLU A 86 12.09 -0.33 0.73
CA GLU A 86 13.53 -0.59 0.83
C GLU A 86 14.20 -0.67 -0.56
N ALA A 87 15.54 -0.63 -0.57
CA ALA A 87 16.31 -0.78 -1.81
C ALA A 87 16.03 -2.11 -2.53
N ILE A 88 15.62 -3.14 -1.80
CA ILE A 88 15.22 -4.43 -2.33
C ILE A 88 13.87 -4.40 -3.09
N ASP A 89 13.07 -3.34 -2.87
CA ASP A 89 11.73 -3.18 -3.43
C ASP A 89 11.69 -2.44 -4.77
N ILE A 90 12.86 -1.99 -5.25
CA ILE A 90 12.93 -1.18 -6.46
C ILE A 90 14.10 -1.62 -7.35
N HIS A 91 13.86 -1.62 -8.66
CA HIS A 91 14.95 -1.73 -9.62
C HIS A 91 15.77 -0.44 -9.63
N ASP A 92 17.11 -0.57 -9.54
CA ASP A 92 18.07 0.54 -9.58
C ASP A 92 17.78 1.62 -8.50
N PRO A 93 17.94 1.29 -7.20
CA PRO A 93 17.64 2.22 -6.11
C PRO A 93 18.53 3.47 -6.12
N ILE A 94 19.75 3.38 -6.65
CA ILE A 94 20.69 4.53 -6.71
C ILE A 94 20.16 5.57 -7.69
N ARG A 95 19.77 5.17 -8.88
CA ARG A 95 19.23 6.06 -9.91
C ARG A 95 17.91 6.68 -9.51
N ASN A 96 17.09 5.92 -8.78
CA ASN A 96 15.76 6.32 -8.38
C ASN A 96 15.69 7.01 -6.99
N ALA A 97 16.82 7.25 -6.32
CA ALA A 97 16.86 7.80 -4.96
C ALA A 97 16.21 9.20 -4.79
N LYS A 98 15.98 9.92 -5.88
CA LYS A 98 15.34 11.25 -5.91
C LYS A 98 14.02 11.26 -6.70
N VAL A 99 13.46 10.09 -6.95
CA VAL A 99 12.19 9.94 -7.70
C VAL A 99 11.06 9.68 -6.72
N SER A 100 9.92 10.38 -6.89
CA SER A 100 8.73 10.10 -6.07
C SER A 100 8.31 8.65 -6.21
N GLY A 101 7.96 8.04 -5.08
CA GLY A 101 7.80 6.61 -4.89
C GLY A 101 9.03 5.94 -4.27
N PHE A 102 10.17 6.67 -4.17
CA PHE A 102 11.37 6.18 -3.47
C PHE A 102 12.16 7.30 -2.77
N LEU A 103 11.52 8.46 -2.53
CA LEU A 103 12.14 9.55 -1.77
C LEU A 103 12.43 9.12 -0.33
N PRO A 104 13.48 9.62 0.32
CA PRO A 104 13.78 9.33 1.72
C PRO A 104 12.60 9.62 2.65
N GLU A 105 11.86 10.69 2.42
CA GLU A 105 10.71 11.12 3.21
C GLU A 105 9.54 10.13 3.08
N GLU A 106 9.27 9.63 1.87
CA GLU A 106 8.24 8.61 1.61
C GLU A 106 8.58 7.29 2.32
N ARG A 107 9.83 6.87 2.25
CA ARG A 107 10.34 5.66 2.90
C ARG A 107 10.28 5.77 4.42
N SER A 108 10.73 6.92 4.96
CA SER A 108 10.66 7.21 6.39
C SER A 108 9.22 7.21 6.93
N TRP A 109 8.27 7.72 6.14
CA TRP A 109 6.86 7.64 6.49
C TRP A 109 6.39 6.18 6.55
N LEU A 110 6.78 5.35 5.59
CA LEU A 110 6.40 3.93 5.56
C LEU A 110 7.03 3.14 6.71
N ASP A 111 8.27 3.49 7.13
CA ASP A 111 8.87 3.00 8.38
C ASP A 111 7.98 3.33 9.58
N GLY A 112 7.57 4.58 9.71
CA GLY A 112 6.69 5.04 10.78
C GLY A 112 5.32 4.35 10.76
N PHE A 113 4.78 4.12 9.55
CA PHE A 113 3.52 3.39 9.36
C PHE A 113 3.63 1.95 9.89
N ILE A 114 4.68 1.24 9.52
CA ILE A 114 4.94 -0.13 9.99
C ILE A 114 5.16 -0.12 11.51
N GLN A 115 6.01 0.76 12.03
CA GLN A 115 6.28 0.88 13.48
C GLN A 115 5.03 1.25 14.29
N SER A 116 4.04 1.87 13.65
CA SER A 116 2.77 2.18 14.30
C SER A 116 1.91 0.94 14.61
N GLY A 117 2.34 -0.26 14.28
CA GLY A 117 1.68 -1.54 14.58
C GLY A 117 1.11 -2.23 13.35
N PHE A 118 1.80 -2.13 12.21
CA PHE A 118 1.53 -2.90 11.01
C PHE A 118 2.69 -3.81 10.61
N VAL A 119 2.39 -4.80 9.80
CA VAL A 119 3.34 -5.76 9.26
C VAL A 119 3.15 -5.79 7.74
N ASP A 120 4.21 -5.56 6.98
CA ASP A 120 4.24 -5.86 5.56
C ASP A 120 4.20 -7.39 5.38
N SER A 121 3.06 -7.92 4.98
CA SER A 121 2.82 -9.36 4.94
C SER A 121 3.77 -10.08 3.98
N PHE A 122 4.17 -9.44 2.88
CA PHE A 122 5.10 -10.03 1.94
C PHE A 122 6.51 -10.08 2.52
N ARG A 123 7.04 -8.97 3.03
CA ARG A 123 8.39 -8.92 3.59
C ARG A 123 8.53 -9.66 4.92
N HIS A 124 7.42 -9.88 5.63
CA HIS A 124 7.40 -10.78 6.79
C HIS A 124 7.80 -12.24 6.46
N LEU A 125 7.50 -12.68 5.24
CA LEU A 125 7.73 -14.06 4.80
C LEU A 125 8.83 -14.20 3.73
N ASN A 126 9.18 -13.13 3.03
CA ASN A 126 10.08 -13.16 1.89
C ASN A 126 11.06 -11.99 1.91
N ASN A 127 12.35 -12.29 2.01
CA ASN A 127 13.45 -11.33 1.98
C ASN A 127 14.25 -11.36 0.67
N GLU A 128 13.76 -12.09 -0.34
CA GLU A 128 14.44 -12.19 -1.63
C GLU A 128 14.23 -10.92 -2.48
N PRO A 129 15.24 -10.47 -3.23
CA PRO A 129 15.14 -9.32 -4.12
C PRO A 129 14.34 -9.64 -5.39
N HIS A 130 14.10 -8.59 -6.17
CA HIS A 130 13.51 -8.68 -7.51
C HIS A 130 12.06 -9.16 -7.57
N HIS A 131 11.33 -9.01 -6.48
CA HIS A 131 9.89 -9.20 -6.40
C HIS A 131 9.19 -7.85 -6.47
N TYR A 132 8.56 -7.56 -7.61
CA TYR A 132 7.91 -6.29 -7.88
C TYR A 132 6.42 -6.49 -8.18
N SER A 133 5.62 -5.46 -7.92
CA SER A 133 4.17 -5.46 -8.18
C SER A 133 3.76 -4.54 -9.32
N TRP A 134 4.66 -3.64 -9.77
CA TRP A 134 4.42 -2.70 -10.85
C TRP A 134 5.62 -2.59 -11.81
N TRP A 135 5.33 -2.41 -13.10
CA TRP A 135 6.33 -2.15 -14.15
C TRP A 135 5.80 -1.12 -15.13
N SER A 136 6.60 -0.10 -15.43
CA SER A 136 6.27 0.84 -16.49
C SER A 136 6.03 0.12 -17.83
N TYR A 137 5.04 0.56 -18.58
CA TYR A 137 4.83 0.10 -19.98
C TYR A 137 5.99 0.49 -20.92
N ARG A 138 6.86 1.41 -20.51
CA ARG A 138 7.98 1.89 -21.32
C ARG A 138 9.18 0.94 -21.24
N ALA A 139 10.00 0.97 -22.32
CA ALA A 139 11.32 0.30 -22.36
C ALA A 139 11.29 -1.20 -22.04
N ASN A 140 10.18 -1.87 -22.32
CA ASN A 140 10.01 -3.30 -22.04
C ASN A 140 10.35 -3.69 -20.58
N SER A 141 9.95 -2.81 -19.64
CA SER A 141 10.38 -2.88 -18.24
C SER A 141 9.97 -4.20 -17.58
N ARG A 142 8.76 -4.71 -17.87
CA ARG A 142 8.27 -5.95 -17.26
C ARG A 142 9.06 -7.18 -17.74
N ALA A 143 9.36 -7.29 -19.02
CA ALA A 143 10.15 -8.40 -19.55
C ALA A 143 11.61 -8.39 -19.04
N ASN A 144 12.14 -7.20 -18.73
CA ASN A 144 13.48 -7.04 -18.14
C ASN A 144 13.46 -7.03 -16.61
N ASN A 145 12.33 -7.28 -15.98
CA ASN A 145 12.07 -7.19 -14.54
C ASN A 145 12.59 -5.87 -13.90
N LYS A 146 12.41 -4.74 -14.58
CA LYS A 146 12.74 -3.40 -14.07
C LYS A 146 11.51 -2.80 -13.39
N GLY A 147 11.15 -3.37 -12.25
CA GLY A 147 9.90 -3.09 -11.54
C GLY A 147 10.08 -2.39 -10.21
N TRP A 148 8.95 -2.08 -9.59
CA TRP A 148 8.80 -1.45 -8.29
C TRP A 148 7.77 -2.26 -7.49
N ARG A 149 8.01 -2.47 -6.22
CA ARG A 149 7.01 -3.02 -5.30
C ARG A 149 6.36 -1.86 -4.55
N ILE A 150 5.20 -1.46 -5.00
CA ILE A 150 4.43 -0.33 -4.48
C ILE A 150 3.05 -0.73 -3.97
N ASP A 151 2.63 -1.96 -4.24
CA ASP A 151 1.38 -2.52 -3.74
C ASP A 151 1.66 -3.38 -2.50
N TYR A 152 0.87 -3.20 -1.47
CA TYR A 152 1.05 -3.86 -0.18
C TYR A 152 -0.23 -4.48 0.34
N ALA A 153 -0.07 -5.51 1.17
CA ALA A 153 -1.06 -6.00 2.11
C ALA A 153 -0.51 -5.80 3.52
N MET A 154 -0.80 -4.64 4.11
CA MET A 154 -0.38 -4.27 5.46
C MET A 154 -1.35 -4.86 6.48
N VAL A 155 -0.85 -5.70 7.36
CA VAL A 155 -1.63 -6.43 8.36
C VAL A 155 -1.37 -5.80 9.72
N SER A 156 -2.41 -5.47 10.48
CA SER A 156 -2.24 -4.99 11.86
C SER A 156 -1.59 -6.05 12.75
N GLU A 157 -0.78 -5.64 13.71
CA GLU A 157 0.03 -6.53 14.58
C GLU A 157 -0.79 -7.67 15.24
N PRO A 158 -2.05 -7.47 15.71
CA PRO A 158 -2.86 -8.57 16.25
C PRO A 158 -3.08 -9.73 15.27
N LEU A 159 -3.07 -9.46 13.97
CA LEU A 159 -3.26 -10.47 12.92
C LEU A 159 -1.95 -11.09 12.41
N LYS A 160 -0.78 -10.65 12.89
CA LYS A 160 0.54 -11.09 12.40
C LYS A 160 0.69 -12.61 12.35
N ASN A 161 0.31 -13.29 13.41
CA ASN A 161 0.41 -14.76 13.51
C ASN A 161 -0.56 -15.51 12.56
N ASN A 162 -1.51 -14.78 11.97
CA ASN A 162 -2.45 -15.31 10.98
C ASN A 162 -1.87 -15.27 9.56
N ILE A 163 -0.76 -14.55 9.32
CA ILE A 163 -0.08 -14.51 8.03
C ILE A 163 0.58 -15.87 7.79
N LYS A 164 0.01 -16.68 6.89
CA LYS A 164 0.55 -17.99 6.53
C LYS A 164 1.24 -18.01 5.17
N ARG A 165 0.80 -17.14 4.26
CA ARG A 165 1.33 -17.04 2.90
C ARG A 165 1.13 -15.63 2.38
N ALA A 166 2.10 -15.11 1.62
CA ALA A 166 1.97 -13.87 0.85
C ALA A 166 2.74 -14.05 -0.46
N PHE A 167 2.13 -13.69 -1.56
CA PHE A 167 2.70 -13.84 -2.90
C PHE A 167 2.49 -12.57 -3.72
N ILE A 168 3.40 -12.35 -4.66
CA ILE A 168 3.21 -11.45 -5.78
C ILE A 168 3.04 -12.33 -7.02
N LEU A 169 2.07 -12.04 -7.88
CA LEU A 169 1.72 -12.86 -9.04
C LEU A 169 2.13 -12.17 -10.36
N PRO A 170 3.44 -12.11 -10.69
CA PRO A 170 3.93 -11.36 -11.85
C PRO A 170 3.43 -11.89 -13.19
N GLN A 171 2.87 -13.11 -13.23
CA GLN A 171 2.26 -13.71 -14.42
C GLN A 171 0.86 -13.14 -14.74
N ALA A 172 0.24 -12.41 -13.81
CA ALA A 172 -1.00 -11.70 -14.06
C ALA A 172 -0.71 -10.39 -14.83
N VAL A 173 -0.88 -10.45 -16.15
CA VAL A 173 -0.43 -9.39 -17.09
C VAL A 173 -1.58 -8.50 -17.60
N HIS A 174 -2.68 -8.39 -16.87
CA HIS A 174 -3.86 -7.63 -17.26
C HIS A 174 -3.72 -6.12 -17.04
N SER A 175 -2.69 -5.70 -16.30
CA SER A 175 -2.37 -4.31 -15.94
C SER A 175 -0.84 -4.16 -15.87
N ASP A 176 -0.34 -2.93 -15.73
CA ASP A 176 1.04 -2.63 -15.35
C ASP A 176 1.33 -2.99 -13.88
N HIS A 177 0.28 -3.18 -13.08
CA HIS A 177 0.37 -3.83 -11.77
C HIS A 177 0.06 -5.33 -11.86
N CYS A 178 0.45 -6.07 -10.81
CA CYS A 178 -0.01 -7.44 -10.57
C CYS A 178 -0.42 -7.61 -9.09
N PRO A 179 -1.31 -8.60 -8.82
CA PRO A 179 -1.72 -8.92 -7.45
C PRO A 179 -0.58 -9.44 -6.58
#